data_4d8f7e93b48078838aaac6c292146ca2
#
_entry.id   4d8f7e93b48078838aaac6c292146ca2
#
_cell.length_a   1.000
_cell.length_b   1.000
_cell.length_c   1.000
_cell.angle_alpha   90.00
_cell.angle_beta   90.00
_cell.angle_gamma   90.00
#
_symmetry.space_group_name_H-M   'P 1'
#
loop_
_entity.id
_entity.type
_entity.pdbx_description
1 polymer ?
#
loop_
_entity_poly.entity_id
_entity_poly.type
_entity_poly.pdbx_seq_one_letter_code
_entity_poly.pdbx_strand_id
1 'polypeptide(L)'
;VKLTNASYFIQDEWKFAPKWTVTPGIRIDHHSSFGTHTSPSISLGYDVNAKTNVYAAYKEYFLAPTPYQLFDGFNGNRNLKPETGHEFDLGVHHKFGKTWNSNLSFFSRSTKDKIGWVMTNPAAFTGQYRNFDTEKAHGINADVRKQLTKHLSARLGYTYTHIDATPTRKANRDGYVPKHAVNAGLDYNDAKWDAHLDIRGIINRPGTADNVFPRKTYWLADISANYRVRENVTVFGRINNIFDTYYAEQSSVRWGNPGDWWPGQGRNFRLGLEVTI
;
A
#
# COMPACT_ATOMS: atom_id res chain seq x y z
N VAL A 1 14.13 -26.30 1.02
CA VAL A 1 12.75 -26.46 0.54
C VAL A 1 12.58 -25.57 -0.70
N LYS A 2 11.98 -26.14 -1.77
CA LYS A 2 11.67 -25.39 -3.00
C LYS A 2 10.14 -25.25 -3.09
N LEU A 3 9.67 -24.02 -3.14
CA LEU A 3 8.28 -23.71 -3.44
C LEU A 3 8.20 -23.10 -4.83
N THR A 4 7.19 -23.50 -5.59
CA THR A 4 6.92 -22.95 -6.92
C THR A 4 5.47 -22.51 -7.01
N ASN A 5 5.24 -21.42 -7.70
CA ASN A 5 3.90 -20.94 -8.07
C ASN A 5 3.90 -20.60 -9.56
N ALA A 6 2.99 -21.21 -10.30
CA ALA A 6 2.72 -20.89 -11.70
C ALA A 6 1.36 -20.19 -11.77
N SER A 7 1.31 -19.04 -12.44
CA SER A 7 0.11 -18.22 -12.50
C SER A 7 -0.25 -17.90 -13.95
N TYR A 8 -1.51 -18.06 -14.27
CA TYR A 8 -2.08 -17.70 -15.56
C TYR A 8 -3.24 -16.74 -15.32
N PHE A 9 -3.35 -15.73 -16.15
CA PHE A 9 -4.50 -14.82 -16.09
C PHE A 9 -4.97 -14.46 -17.48
N ILE A 10 -6.27 -14.18 -17.58
CA ILE A 10 -6.90 -13.57 -18.75
C ILE A 10 -7.86 -12.50 -18.27
N GLN A 11 -7.91 -11.39 -18.98
CA GLN A 11 -8.82 -10.28 -18.75
C GLN A 11 -9.20 -9.70 -20.10
N ASP A 12 -10.46 -9.31 -20.26
CA ASP A 12 -10.97 -8.66 -21.46
C ASP A 12 -11.74 -7.38 -21.08
N GLU A 13 -11.59 -6.33 -21.88
CA GLU A 13 -12.34 -5.09 -21.74
C GLU A 13 -13.36 -4.99 -22.86
N TRP A 14 -14.63 -5.10 -22.52
CA TRP A 14 -15.72 -5.09 -23.47
C TRP A 14 -16.64 -3.88 -23.30
N LYS A 15 -16.71 -3.03 -24.33
CA LYS A 15 -17.68 -1.93 -24.47
C LYS A 15 -18.97 -2.48 -25.08
N PHE A 16 -19.86 -2.98 -24.25
CA PHE A 16 -21.10 -3.62 -24.71
C PHE A 16 -22.22 -2.62 -25.03
N ALA A 17 -22.05 -1.35 -24.62
CA ALA A 17 -22.94 -0.24 -24.97
C ALA A 17 -22.16 1.09 -24.99
N PRO A 18 -22.69 2.17 -25.62
CA PRO A 18 -21.93 3.43 -25.83
C PRO A 18 -21.31 4.08 -24.59
N LYS A 19 -21.86 3.80 -23.40
CA LYS A 19 -21.39 4.37 -22.12
C LYS A 19 -20.96 3.31 -21.11
N TRP A 20 -21.04 2.05 -21.46
CA TRP A 20 -20.82 0.94 -20.55
C TRP A 20 -19.61 0.11 -20.95
N THR A 21 -18.76 -0.13 -20.01
CA THR A 21 -17.60 -1.02 -20.16
C THR A 21 -17.66 -2.07 -19.07
N VAL A 22 -17.54 -3.34 -19.43
CA VAL A 22 -17.37 -4.45 -18.47
C VAL A 22 -15.98 -5.06 -18.67
N THR A 23 -15.32 -5.37 -17.58
CA THR A 23 -13.98 -5.98 -17.62
C THR A 23 -13.99 -7.23 -16.72
N PRO A 24 -14.39 -8.40 -17.26
CA PRO A 24 -14.22 -9.67 -16.57
C PRO A 24 -12.75 -10.09 -16.60
N GLY A 25 -12.33 -10.78 -15.54
CA GLY A 25 -11.00 -11.34 -15.44
C GLY A 25 -11.00 -12.61 -14.59
N ILE A 26 -10.05 -13.50 -14.85
CA ILE A 26 -9.81 -14.68 -14.04
C ILE A 26 -8.31 -14.92 -13.94
N ARG A 27 -7.86 -15.25 -12.74
CA ARG A 27 -6.50 -15.68 -12.46
C ARG A 27 -6.53 -17.06 -11.85
N ILE A 28 -5.64 -17.93 -12.30
CA ILE A 28 -5.45 -19.29 -11.78
C ILE A 28 -4.01 -19.40 -11.30
N ASP A 29 -3.84 -19.67 -10.02
CA ASP A 29 -2.54 -19.91 -9.37
C ASP A 29 -2.42 -21.41 -9.05
N HIS A 30 -1.32 -22.03 -9.48
CA HIS A 30 -0.97 -23.39 -9.12
C HIS A 30 0.27 -23.37 -8.23
N HIS A 31 0.08 -23.59 -6.94
CA HIS A 31 1.14 -23.56 -5.94
C HIS A 31 1.52 -25.00 -5.52
N SER A 32 2.83 -25.29 -5.48
CA SER A 32 3.35 -26.66 -5.20
C SER A 32 2.89 -27.26 -3.88
N SER A 33 2.51 -26.45 -2.89
CA SER A 33 2.09 -26.92 -1.56
C SER A 33 0.61 -26.70 -1.28
N PHE A 34 -0.07 -25.82 -2.01
CA PHE A 34 -1.47 -25.43 -1.74
C PHE A 34 -2.43 -25.74 -2.88
N GLY A 35 -1.92 -26.37 -3.97
CA GLY A 35 -2.75 -26.76 -5.10
C GLY A 35 -3.16 -25.58 -5.97
N THR A 36 -4.29 -25.72 -6.63
CA THR A 36 -4.81 -24.72 -7.58
C THR A 36 -5.84 -23.82 -6.92
N HIS A 37 -5.69 -22.53 -7.10
CA HIS A 37 -6.62 -21.51 -6.64
C HIS A 37 -7.04 -20.60 -7.80
N THR A 38 -8.33 -20.30 -7.87
CA THR A 38 -8.92 -19.45 -8.89
C THR A 38 -9.43 -18.16 -8.26
N SER A 39 -9.03 -17.03 -8.82
CA SER A 39 -9.40 -15.68 -8.38
C SER A 39 -10.11 -14.94 -9.50
N PRO A 40 -11.46 -14.96 -9.53
CA PRO A 40 -12.23 -14.17 -10.49
C PRO A 40 -12.23 -12.69 -10.13
N SER A 41 -12.44 -11.87 -11.15
CA SER A 41 -12.66 -10.43 -11.02
C SER A 41 -13.64 -9.93 -12.07
N ILE A 42 -14.35 -8.86 -11.74
CA ILE A 42 -15.21 -8.14 -12.68
C ILE A 42 -15.23 -6.67 -12.31
N SER A 43 -15.15 -5.79 -13.28
CA SER A 43 -15.48 -4.38 -13.10
C SER A 43 -16.51 -3.92 -14.10
N LEU A 44 -17.33 -2.96 -13.71
CA LEU A 44 -18.34 -2.29 -14.51
C LEU A 44 -18.11 -0.80 -14.45
N GLY A 45 -17.85 -0.18 -15.58
CA GLY A 45 -17.71 1.27 -15.74
C GLY A 45 -18.89 1.88 -16.48
N TYR A 46 -19.28 3.08 -16.07
CA TYR A 46 -20.31 3.88 -16.75
C TYR A 46 -19.83 5.31 -16.99
N ASP A 47 -19.77 5.72 -18.24
CA ASP A 47 -19.45 7.08 -18.65
C ASP A 47 -20.70 7.97 -18.53
N VAL A 48 -20.86 8.65 -17.40
CA VAL A 48 -21.95 9.61 -17.17
C VAL A 48 -21.91 10.68 -18.27
N ASN A 49 -20.71 11.20 -18.53
CA ASN A 49 -20.39 12.13 -19.61
C ASN A 49 -18.89 12.07 -19.94
N ALA A 50 -18.41 12.86 -20.89
CA ALA A 50 -17.01 12.89 -21.32
C ALA A 50 -15.98 13.24 -20.20
N LYS A 51 -16.44 13.71 -19.03
CA LYS A 51 -15.58 14.12 -17.92
C LYS A 51 -15.76 13.25 -16.68
N THR A 52 -16.82 12.46 -16.60
CA THR A 52 -17.20 11.71 -15.41
C THR A 52 -17.43 10.25 -15.74
N ASN A 53 -16.67 9.38 -15.13
CA ASN A 53 -16.86 7.94 -15.15
C ASN A 53 -17.10 7.46 -13.72
N VAL A 54 -18.08 6.59 -13.53
CA VAL A 54 -18.32 5.86 -12.27
C VAL A 54 -18.04 4.38 -12.51
N TYR A 55 -17.51 3.69 -11.50
CA TYR A 55 -17.20 2.28 -11.63
C TYR A 55 -17.51 1.52 -10.34
N ALA A 56 -17.80 0.24 -10.51
CA ALA A 56 -17.86 -0.74 -9.43
C ALA A 56 -17.01 -1.93 -9.83
N ALA A 57 -16.26 -2.49 -8.87
CA ALA A 57 -15.43 -3.65 -9.11
C ALA A 57 -15.55 -4.66 -7.96
N TYR A 58 -15.45 -5.94 -8.30
CA TYR A 58 -15.34 -7.05 -7.37
C TYR A 58 -14.18 -7.93 -7.79
N LYS A 59 -13.38 -8.35 -6.84
CA LYS A 59 -12.28 -9.30 -7.07
C LYS A 59 -12.10 -10.26 -5.90
N GLU A 60 -11.72 -11.48 -6.22
CA GLU A 60 -11.22 -12.43 -5.25
C GLU A 60 -9.70 -12.52 -5.33
N TYR A 61 -9.07 -12.93 -4.24
CA TYR A 61 -7.63 -13.07 -4.17
C TYR A 61 -7.21 -14.23 -3.27
N PHE A 62 -5.99 -14.68 -3.51
CA PHE A 62 -5.30 -15.73 -2.81
C PHE A 62 -3.88 -15.27 -2.48
N LEU A 63 -3.43 -15.54 -1.25
CA LEU A 63 -2.07 -15.25 -0.82
C LEU A 63 -1.50 -16.46 -0.07
N ALA A 64 -0.53 -17.13 -0.68
CA ALA A 64 0.17 -18.25 -0.06
C ALA A 64 1.05 -17.78 1.11
N PRO A 65 1.21 -18.59 2.18
CA PRO A 65 2.18 -18.34 3.23
C PRO A 65 3.60 -18.24 2.64
N THR A 66 4.41 -17.35 3.19
CA THR A 66 5.82 -17.23 2.80
C THR A 66 6.65 -18.43 3.29
N PRO A 67 7.79 -18.74 2.65
CA PRO A 67 8.71 -19.76 3.14
C PRO A 67 9.13 -19.54 4.60
N TYR A 68 9.33 -18.28 5.01
CA TYR A 68 9.64 -17.94 6.39
C TYR A 68 8.51 -18.31 7.35
N GLN A 69 7.27 -17.97 7.03
CA GLN A 69 6.10 -18.30 7.84
C GLN A 69 5.90 -19.84 7.99
N LEU A 70 6.29 -20.62 6.97
CA LEU A 70 6.16 -22.08 6.98
C LEU A 70 7.32 -22.79 7.67
N PHE A 71 8.56 -22.35 7.45
CA PHE A 71 9.73 -23.18 7.70
C PHE A 71 10.77 -22.54 8.64
N ASP A 72 10.53 -21.33 9.16
CA ASP A 72 11.41 -20.77 10.20
C ASP A 72 11.48 -21.72 11.39
N GLY A 73 12.71 -21.97 11.88
CA GLY A 73 12.95 -22.98 12.92
C GLY A 73 12.33 -22.62 14.28
N PHE A 74 12.04 -21.35 14.52
CA PHE A 74 11.51 -20.86 15.80
C PHE A 74 10.04 -20.50 15.75
N ASN A 75 9.59 -19.89 14.65
CA ASN A 75 8.27 -19.29 14.54
C ASN A 75 7.42 -19.93 13.42
N GLY A 76 8.01 -20.76 12.59
CA GLY A 76 7.36 -21.35 11.42
C GLY A 76 6.23 -22.32 11.78
N ASN A 77 5.25 -22.42 10.89
CA ASN A 77 4.14 -23.33 11.00
C ASN A 77 3.80 -23.93 9.64
N ARG A 78 4.13 -25.22 9.46
CA ARG A 78 3.88 -25.96 8.22
C ARG A 78 2.40 -26.23 7.94
N ASN A 79 1.54 -26.02 8.94
CA ASN A 79 0.09 -26.25 8.84
C ASN A 79 -0.69 -24.99 8.45
N LEU A 80 0.00 -23.91 8.09
CA LEU A 80 -0.66 -22.68 7.63
C LEU A 80 -1.46 -22.95 6.35
N LYS A 81 -2.64 -22.37 6.32
CA LYS A 81 -3.47 -22.27 5.12
C LYS A 81 -3.18 -20.94 4.41
N PRO A 82 -3.40 -20.87 3.09
CA PRO A 82 -3.38 -19.60 2.39
C PRO A 82 -4.46 -18.64 2.90
N GLU A 83 -4.15 -17.34 2.86
CA GLU A 83 -5.18 -16.32 3.03
C GLU A 83 -6.02 -16.25 1.75
N THR A 84 -7.33 -16.15 1.90
CA THR A 84 -8.25 -15.92 0.79
C THR A 84 -9.17 -14.76 1.11
N GLY A 85 -9.62 -14.04 0.12
CA GLY A 85 -10.51 -12.92 0.38
C GLY A 85 -11.15 -12.36 -0.87
N HIS A 86 -12.00 -11.38 -0.64
CA HIS A 86 -12.64 -10.60 -1.68
C HIS A 86 -12.61 -9.12 -1.34
N GLU A 87 -12.65 -8.31 -2.38
CA GLU A 87 -12.69 -6.86 -2.28
C GLU A 87 -13.74 -6.30 -3.24
N PHE A 88 -14.50 -5.35 -2.76
CA PHE A 88 -15.45 -4.56 -3.51
C PHE A 88 -14.97 -3.10 -3.53
N ASP A 89 -14.95 -2.50 -4.71
CA ASP A 89 -14.61 -1.10 -4.93
C ASP A 89 -15.78 -0.38 -5.63
N LEU A 90 -16.06 0.85 -5.22
CA LEU A 90 -16.97 1.76 -5.87
C LEU A 90 -16.30 3.12 -5.98
N GLY A 91 -16.26 3.68 -7.18
CA GLY A 91 -15.56 4.96 -7.34
C GLY A 91 -16.07 5.83 -8.47
N VAL A 92 -15.55 7.04 -8.48
CA VAL A 92 -15.82 8.05 -9.50
C VAL A 92 -14.51 8.72 -9.91
N HIS A 93 -14.26 8.77 -11.22
CA HIS A 93 -13.27 9.61 -11.84
C HIS A 93 -13.92 10.84 -12.41
N HIS A 94 -13.39 12.03 -12.11
CA HIS A 94 -13.91 13.27 -12.67
C HIS A 94 -12.80 14.21 -13.13
N LYS A 95 -12.99 14.81 -14.31
CA LYS A 95 -12.08 15.80 -14.89
C LYS A 95 -12.69 17.19 -14.80
N PHE A 96 -12.14 18.06 -13.95
CA PHE A 96 -12.52 19.47 -13.88
C PHE A 96 -11.75 20.27 -14.93
N GLY A 97 -12.41 20.57 -16.05
CA GLY A 97 -11.74 21.24 -17.17
C GLY A 97 -10.65 20.38 -17.83
N LYS A 98 -9.53 21.04 -18.21
CA LYS A 98 -8.41 20.36 -18.90
C LYS A 98 -7.24 20.03 -17.98
N THR A 99 -7.23 20.59 -16.77
CA THR A 99 -6.05 20.62 -15.90
C THR A 99 -6.21 19.86 -14.58
N TRP A 100 -7.42 19.43 -14.22
CA TRP A 100 -7.68 18.70 -12.99
C TRP A 100 -8.19 17.31 -13.28
N ASN A 101 -7.61 16.31 -12.61
CA ASN A 101 -8.13 14.96 -12.55
C ASN A 101 -8.36 14.61 -11.08
N SER A 102 -9.50 14.00 -10.78
CA SER A 102 -9.81 13.52 -9.44
C SER A 102 -10.33 12.09 -9.50
N ASN A 103 -10.04 11.36 -8.44
CA ASN A 103 -10.61 10.05 -8.16
C ASN A 103 -11.09 10.04 -6.71
N LEU A 104 -12.28 9.49 -6.49
CA LEU A 104 -12.81 9.19 -5.17
C LEU A 104 -13.32 7.75 -5.20
N SER A 105 -12.84 6.91 -4.30
CA SER A 105 -13.32 5.53 -4.20
C SER A 105 -13.55 5.12 -2.76
N PHE A 106 -14.53 4.26 -2.58
CA PHE A 106 -14.78 3.47 -1.39
C PHE A 106 -14.34 2.03 -1.66
N PHE A 107 -13.69 1.39 -0.69
CA PHE A 107 -13.35 -0.02 -0.74
C PHE A 107 -13.86 -0.77 0.48
N SER A 108 -14.19 -2.03 0.30
CA SER A 108 -14.51 -2.96 1.38
C SER A 108 -13.88 -4.31 1.09
N ARG A 109 -13.06 -4.79 2.01
CA ARG A 109 -12.29 -6.02 1.88
C ARG A 109 -12.56 -6.96 3.04
N SER A 110 -12.68 -8.24 2.76
CA SER A 110 -12.76 -9.31 3.75
C SER A 110 -11.71 -10.36 3.43
N THR A 111 -10.84 -10.67 4.39
CA THR A 111 -9.79 -11.68 4.28
C THR A 111 -10.02 -12.78 5.30
N LYS A 112 -10.13 -14.03 4.85
CA LYS A 112 -10.22 -15.24 5.69
C LYS A 112 -8.83 -15.86 5.89
N ASP A 113 -8.68 -16.60 6.97
CA ASP A 113 -7.44 -17.33 7.30
C ASP A 113 -6.20 -16.43 7.32
N LYS A 114 -6.36 -15.16 7.71
CA LYS A 114 -5.28 -14.17 7.78
C LYS A 114 -4.12 -14.68 8.63
N ILE A 115 -2.90 -14.64 8.12
CA ILE A 115 -1.71 -15.13 8.80
C ILE A 115 -1.14 -14.02 9.69
N GLY A 116 -0.81 -14.38 10.92
CA GLY A 116 -0.12 -13.50 11.86
C GLY A 116 0.70 -14.30 12.86
N TRP A 117 1.66 -13.64 13.48
CA TRP A 117 2.44 -14.23 14.57
C TRP A 117 1.65 -14.15 15.88
N VAL A 118 1.67 -15.22 16.67
CA VAL A 118 1.00 -15.31 17.98
C VAL A 118 1.99 -15.77 18.99
N MET A 119 2.09 -15.07 20.10
CA MET A 119 2.85 -15.53 21.26
C MET A 119 2.15 -16.74 21.87
N THR A 120 2.83 -17.88 21.89
CA THR A 120 2.31 -19.16 22.41
C THR A 120 2.79 -19.45 23.83
N ASN A 121 3.94 -18.91 24.23
CA ASN A 121 4.47 -19.00 25.57
C ASN A 121 5.02 -17.64 26.03
N PRO A 122 4.25 -16.87 26.84
CA PRO A 122 4.68 -15.57 27.32
C PRO A 122 5.93 -15.63 28.21
N ALA A 123 6.10 -16.70 29.01
CA ALA A 123 7.24 -16.83 29.91
C ALA A 123 8.56 -17.06 29.16
N ALA A 124 8.51 -17.74 28.01
CA ALA A 124 9.67 -17.99 27.16
C ALA A 124 9.76 -17.01 25.97
N PHE A 125 8.81 -16.07 25.83
CA PHE A 125 8.68 -15.15 24.70
C PHE A 125 8.73 -15.85 23.33
N THR A 126 8.16 -17.06 23.24
CA THR A 126 8.09 -17.82 22.00
C THR A 126 6.70 -17.75 21.40
N GLY A 127 6.65 -17.78 20.08
CA GLY A 127 5.41 -17.69 19.33
C GLY A 127 5.47 -18.47 18.02
N GLN A 128 4.37 -18.48 17.31
CA GLN A 128 4.23 -19.20 16.06
C GLN A 128 3.30 -18.45 15.11
N TYR A 129 3.56 -18.55 13.82
CA TYR A 129 2.61 -18.09 12.80
C TYR A 129 1.36 -18.98 12.80
N ARG A 130 0.19 -18.34 12.78
CA ARG A 130 -1.12 -19.02 12.76
C ARG A 130 -2.07 -18.30 11.82
N ASN A 131 -3.01 -19.05 11.29
CA ASN A 131 -4.18 -18.44 10.65
C ASN A 131 -5.13 -17.95 11.73
N PHE A 132 -5.65 -16.77 11.50
CA PHE A 132 -6.74 -16.16 12.27
C PHE A 132 -8.04 -16.26 11.48
N ASP A 133 -9.14 -15.95 12.12
CA ASP A 133 -10.45 -15.87 11.49
C ASP A 133 -10.49 -14.84 10.34
N THR A 134 -11.50 -14.03 10.32
CA THR A 134 -11.70 -13.04 9.26
C THR A 134 -11.24 -11.65 9.70
N GLU A 135 -10.49 -10.96 8.83
CA GLU A 135 -10.22 -9.53 8.94
C GLU A 135 -11.08 -8.79 7.93
N LYS A 136 -11.80 -7.78 8.38
CA LYS A 136 -12.51 -6.85 7.50
C LYS A 136 -11.84 -5.50 7.51
N ALA A 137 -11.68 -4.92 6.33
CA ALA A 137 -11.16 -3.57 6.17
C ALA A 137 -12.06 -2.79 5.22
N HIS A 138 -12.33 -1.53 5.53
CA HIS A 138 -13.05 -0.64 4.64
C HIS A 138 -12.48 0.77 4.74
N GLY A 139 -12.67 1.55 3.70
CA GLY A 139 -12.11 2.89 3.67
C GLY A 139 -12.45 3.67 2.43
N ILE A 140 -11.79 4.82 2.33
CA ILE A 140 -11.96 5.78 1.25
C ILE A 140 -10.58 6.16 0.72
N ASN A 141 -10.44 6.23 -0.60
CA ASN A 141 -9.31 6.85 -1.28
C ASN A 141 -9.80 8.08 -2.05
N ALA A 142 -9.12 9.19 -1.90
CA ALA A 142 -9.37 10.40 -2.66
C ALA A 142 -8.06 10.94 -3.22
N ASP A 143 -8.01 11.14 -4.53
CA ASP A 143 -6.83 11.62 -5.24
C ASP A 143 -7.20 12.79 -6.14
N VAL A 144 -6.37 13.82 -6.12
CA VAL A 144 -6.49 14.97 -7.01
C VAL A 144 -5.13 15.30 -7.59
N ARG A 145 -5.08 15.48 -8.89
CA ARG A 145 -3.92 16.01 -9.59
C ARG A 145 -4.32 17.22 -10.42
N LYS A 146 -3.58 18.31 -10.28
CA LYS A 146 -3.80 19.55 -10.99
C LYS A 146 -2.53 20.02 -11.71
N GLN A 147 -2.65 20.31 -13.01
CA GLN A 147 -1.64 21.05 -13.74
C GLN A 147 -1.81 22.54 -13.41
N LEU A 148 -0.87 23.11 -12.68
CA LEU A 148 -0.88 24.53 -12.25
C LEU A 148 -0.39 25.45 -13.35
N THR A 149 0.73 25.06 -13.99
CA THR A 149 1.31 25.73 -15.16
C THR A 149 1.75 24.68 -16.17
N LYS A 150 2.32 25.10 -17.31
CA LYS A 150 2.90 24.15 -18.29
C LYS A 150 4.02 23.26 -17.72
N HIS A 151 4.67 23.72 -16.63
CA HIS A 151 5.82 23.04 -16.02
C HIS A 151 5.57 22.55 -14.60
N LEU A 152 4.52 23.00 -13.92
CA LEU A 152 4.27 22.69 -12.52
C LEU A 152 2.93 21.96 -12.37
N SER A 153 2.95 20.83 -11.69
CA SER A 153 1.76 20.10 -11.25
C SER A 153 1.75 19.88 -9.75
N ALA A 154 0.56 19.82 -9.17
CA ALA A 154 0.33 19.45 -7.78
C ALA A 154 -0.49 18.17 -7.71
N ARG A 155 -0.21 17.35 -6.68
CA ARG A 155 -0.96 16.15 -6.35
C ARG A 155 -1.29 16.12 -4.87
N LEU A 156 -2.48 15.61 -4.55
CA LEU A 156 -2.94 15.37 -3.19
C LEU A 156 -3.68 14.05 -3.17
N GLY A 157 -3.26 13.15 -2.29
CA GLY A 157 -3.91 11.88 -2.02
C GLY A 157 -4.27 11.78 -0.55
N TYR A 158 -5.41 11.20 -0.27
CA TYR A 158 -5.88 10.90 1.08
C TYR A 158 -6.47 9.50 1.12
N THR A 159 -6.06 8.72 2.12
CA THR A 159 -6.62 7.40 2.40
C THR A 159 -7.11 7.35 3.84
N TYR A 160 -8.34 6.93 4.02
CA TYR A 160 -8.89 6.50 5.30
C TYR A 160 -9.04 4.98 5.29
N THR A 161 -8.54 4.31 6.34
CA THR A 161 -8.67 2.85 6.49
C THR A 161 -9.16 2.52 7.89
N HIS A 162 -10.24 1.77 7.96
CA HIS A 162 -10.72 1.13 9.18
C HIS A 162 -10.57 -0.38 9.05
N ILE A 163 -10.01 -1.01 10.08
CA ILE A 163 -9.81 -2.46 10.13
C ILE A 163 -10.57 -2.98 11.36
N ASP A 164 -11.56 -3.83 11.10
CA ASP A 164 -12.24 -4.62 12.12
C ASP A 164 -11.43 -5.88 12.39
N ALA A 165 -10.76 -5.91 13.53
CA ALA A 165 -10.01 -7.09 13.96
C ALA A 165 -10.82 -7.88 14.97
N THR A 166 -10.78 -9.21 14.85
CA THR A 166 -11.32 -10.12 15.88
C THR A 166 -10.62 -9.88 17.23
N PRO A 167 -11.23 -10.27 18.39
CA PRO A 167 -10.61 -10.11 19.71
C PRO A 167 -9.19 -10.68 19.77
N THR A 168 -8.95 -11.82 19.17
CA THR A 168 -7.62 -12.46 19.09
C THR A 168 -6.61 -11.59 18.35
N ARG A 169 -7.04 -10.83 17.34
CA ARG A 169 -6.19 -9.91 16.59
C ARG A 169 -6.07 -8.54 17.23
N LYS A 170 -6.96 -8.14 18.11
CA LYS A 170 -6.80 -6.89 18.87
C LYS A 170 -5.52 -6.91 19.70
N ALA A 171 -5.10 -8.07 20.19
CA ALA A 171 -3.84 -8.27 20.90
C ALA A 171 -2.62 -8.23 19.96
N ASN A 172 -2.78 -8.66 18.71
CA ASN A 172 -1.70 -8.76 17.71
C ASN A 172 -1.95 -7.86 16.49
N ARG A 173 -2.66 -6.78 16.68
CA ARG A 173 -3.04 -5.87 15.61
C ARG A 173 -1.81 -5.36 14.88
N ASP A 174 -1.85 -5.50 13.58
CA ASP A 174 -0.86 -4.93 12.70
C ASP A 174 -0.96 -3.39 12.78
N GLY A 175 -0.26 -2.80 13.74
CA GLY A 175 -0.23 -1.35 13.96
C GLY A 175 0.43 -0.57 12.83
N TYR A 176 0.75 -1.27 11.71
CA TYR A 176 1.44 -0.68 10.56
C TYR A 176 0.51 0.12 9.64
N VAL A 177 -0.81 -0.18 9.65
CA VAL A 177 -1.77 0.55 8.82
C VAL A 177 -2.28 1.78 9.56
N PRO A 178 -1.94 2.99 9.10
CA PRO A 178 -2.45 4.21 9.71
C PRO A 178 -3.95 4.36 9.43
N LYS A 179 -4.68 4.97 10.35
CA LYS A 179 -6.09 5.27 10.15
C LYS A 179 -6.29 6.28 9.03
N HIS A 180 -5.38 7.25 8.92
CA HIS A 180 -5.37 8.23 7.84
C HIS A 180 -3.95 8.34 7.27
N ALA A 181 -3.84 8.34 5.97
CA ALA A 181 -2.62 8.65 5.23
C ALA A 181 -2.87 9.82 4.29
N VAL A 182 -1.93 10.76 4.26
CA VAL A 182 -1.95 11.92 3.35
C VAL A 182 -0.67 11.89 2.53
N ASN A 183 -0.78 12.08 1.22
CA ASN A 183 0.33 12.26 0.32
C ASN A 183 0.10 13.54 -0.47
N ALA A 184 1.00 14.50 -0.40
CA ALA A 184 0.94 15.71 -1.21
C ALA A 184 2.27 15.90 -1.93
N GLY A 185 2.24 16.54 -3.08
CA GLY A 185 3.45 16.78 -3.83
C GLY A 185 3.32 17.88 -4.84
N LEU A 186 4.48 18.43 -5.19
CA LEU A 186 4.67 19.34 -6.31
C LEU A 186 5.73 18.75 -7.24
N ASP A 187 5.42 18.73 -8.53
CA ASP A 187 6.31 18.24 -9.57
C ASP A 187 6.55 19.38 -10.56
N TYR A 188 7.81 19.80 -10.70
CA TYR A 188 8.25 20.79 -11.68
C TYR A 188 9.12 20.13 -12.72
N ASN A 189 8.80 20.33 -13.98
CA ASN A 189 9.59 19.79 -15.09
C ASN A 189 9.67 20.80 -16.25
N ASP A 190 10.88 21.13 -16.66
CA ASP A 190 11.14 21.88 -17.88
C ASP A 190 12.34 21.28 -18.66
N ALA A 191 12.89 22.01 -19.61
CA ALA A 191 14.00 21.53 -20.43
C ALA A 191 15.29 21.22 -19.62
N LYS A 192 15.49 21.89 -18.47
CA LYS A 192 16.72 21.81 -17.66
C LYS A 192 16.48 21.22 -16.28
N TRP A 193 15.31 21.45 -15.68
CA TRP A 193 15.01 21.07 -14.32
C TRP A 193 13.93 19.99 -14.27
N ASP A 194 14.17 19.02 -13.41
CA ASP A 194 13.18 18.08 -12.94
C ASP A 194 13.25 18.08 -11.40
N ALA A 195 12.21 18.56 -10.73
CA ALA A 195 12.23 18.74 -9.29
C ALA A 195 10.92 18.28 -8.65
N HIS A 196 11.03 17.66 -7.47
CA HIS A 196 9.91 17.08 -6.75
C HIS A 196 9.97 17.47 -5.28
N LEU A 197 8.82 17.85 -4.75
CA LEU A 197 8.56 17.96 -3.31
C LEU A 197 7.50 16.92 -2.95
N ASP A 198 7.81 16.06 -2.01
CA ASP A 198 6.93 15.01 -1.50
C ASP A 198 6.66 15.24 -0.02
N ILE A 199 5.39 15.23 0.38
CA ILE A 199 4.95 15.32 1.76
C ILE A 199 4.11 14.09 2.07
N ARG A 200 4.43 13.40 3.15
CA ARG A 200 3.72 12.21 3.62
C ARG A 200 3.28 12.41 5.07
N GLY A 201 1.98 12.33 5.32
CA GLY A 201 1.38 12.34 6.65
C GLY A 201 0.87 10.96 7.03
N ILE A 202 1.30 10.45 8.16
CA ILE A 202 0.78 9.25 8.82
C ILE A 202 0.06 9.71 10.07
N ILE A 203 -1.26 9.49 10.14
CA ILE A 203 -2.09 10.09 11.17
C ILE A 203 -2.88 8.98 11.86
N ASN A 204 -2.85 9.03 13.18
CA ASN A 204 -3.59 8.13 14.06
C ASN A 204 -3.33 6.64 13.73
N ARG A 205 -2.05 6.27 13.72
CA ARG A 205 -1.64 4.88 13.63
C ARG A 205 -2.11 4.15 14.89
N PRO A 206 -2.93 3.10 14.79
CA PRO A 206 -3.35 2.37 15.96
C PRO A 206 -2.15 1.62 16.55
N GLY A 207 -1.91 1.78 17.84
CA GLY A 207 -1.02 0.92 18.60
C GLY A 207 -1.79 -0.27 19.17
N THR A 208 -1.11 -1.34 19.48
CA THR A 208 -1.62 -2.42 20.36
C THR A 208 -0.99 -2.29 21.73
N ALA A 209 -1.45 -3.09 22.71
CA ALA A 209 -0.78 -3.17 24.01
C ALA A 209 0.71 -3.53 23.85
N ASP A 210 1.03 -4.30 22.80
CA ASP A 210 2.36 -4.83 22.51
C ASP A 210 3.12 -4.01 21.46
N ASN A 211 2.45 -3.08 20.76
CA ASN A 211 3.02 -2.26 19.68
C ASN A 211 2.80 -0.78 20.00
N VAL A 212 3.65 -0.22 20.81
CA VAL A 212 3.63 1.20 21.15
C VAL A 212 4.56 1.94 20.20
N PHE A 213 4.01 2.79 19.35
CA PHE A 213 4.82 3.68 18.51
C PHE A 213 5.19 4.96 19.27
N PRO A 214 6.42 5.47 19.14
CA PRO A 214 6.82 6.71 19.76
C PRO A 214 5.98 7.90 19.26
N ARG A 215 5.50 7.82 18.03
CA ARG A 215 4.56 8.78 17.45
C ARG A 215 3.49 8.07 16.64
N LYS A 216 2.23 8.27 17.01
CA LYS A 216 1.08 7.78 16.25
C LYS A 216 0.77 8.67 15.04
N THR A 217 1.24 9.90 15.06
CA THR A 217 1.08 10.89 13.99
C THR A 217 2.41 11.54 13.72
N TYR A 218 2.83 11.56 12.46
CA TYR A 218 4.04 12.25 12.01
C TYR A 218 3.92 12.64 10.54
N TRP A 219 4.74 13.63 10.17
CA TRP A 219 4.86 14.13 8.81
C TRP A 219 6.31 14.06 8.36
N LEU A 220 6.51 13.65 7.12
CA LEU A 220 7.80 13.63 6.45
C LEU A 220 7.71 14.50 5.22
N ALA A 221 8.80 15.19 4.88
CA ALA A 221 8.92 15.91 3.64
C ALA A 221 10.28 15.60 3.00
N ASP A 222 10.27 15.33 1.71
CA ASP A 222 11.43 15.04 0.90
C ASP A 222 11.47 15.99 -0.28
N ILE A 223 12.64 16.46 -0.67
CA ILE A 223 12.85 17.25 -1.88
C ILE A 223 13.95 16.60 -2.72
N SER A 224 13.75 16.57 -4.02
CA SER A 224 14.77 16.17 -4.98
C SER A 224 14.76 17.11 -6.20
N ALA A 225 15.93 17.32 -6.78
CA ALA A 225 16.06 18.07 -8.02
C ALA A 225 17.19 17.49 -8.88
N ASN A 226 16.93 17.42 -10.17
CA ASN A 226 17.89 17.09 -11.21
C ASN A 226 18.07 18.34 -12.08
N TYR A 227 19.31 18.70 -12.37
CA TYR A 227 19.64 19.80 -13.28
C TYR A 227 20.48 19.28 -14.44
N ARG A 228 19.94 19.41 -15.64
CA ARG A 228 20.63 19.03 -16.88
C ARG A 228 21.58 20.15 -17.28
N VAL A 229 22.88 19.96 -16.97
CA VAL A 229 23.95 20.89 -17.30
C VAL A 229 24.21 20.88 -18.80
N ARG A 230 24.22 19.69 -19.40
CA ARG A 230 24.35 19.41 -20.84
C ARG A 230 23.46 18.20 -21.19
N GLU A 231 23.32 17.90 -22.47
CA GLU A 231 22.50 16.77 -22.93
C GLU A 231 22.88 15.43 -22.27
N ASN A 232 24.18 15.26 -22.00
CA ASN A 232 24.74 14.03 -21.42
C ASN A 232 25.23 14.20 -19.96
N VAL A 233 24.98 15.36 -19.30
CA VAL A 233 25.45 15.61 -17.92
C VAL A 233 24.34 16.16 -17.06
N THR A 234 24.00 15.42 -16.02
CA THR A 234 22.97 15.83 -15.03
C THR A 234 23.56 15.83 -13.62
N VAL A 235 23.38 16.93 -12.91
CA VAL A 235 23.65 17.03 -11.47
C VAL A 235 22.33 16.77 -10.73
N PHE A 236 22.36 15.92 -9.71
CA PHE A 236 21.17 15.67 -8.88
C PHE A 236 21.45 15.89 -7.41
N GLY A 237 20.41 16.36 -6.70
CA GLY A 237 20.42 16.52 -5.26
C GLY A 237 19.12 16.00 -4.64
N ARG A 238 19.22 15.42 -3.43
CA ARG A 238 18.07 14.98 -2.66
C ARG A 238 18.29 15.26 -1.18
N ILE A 239 17.24 15.71 -0.52
CA ILE A 239 17.15 15.81 0.94
C ILE A 239 15.93 15.02 1.37
N ASN A 240 16.14 13.97 2.13
CA ASN A 240 15.05 13.20 2.71
C ASN A 240 14.83 13.63 4.16
N ASN A 241 13.57 13.57 4.61
CA ASN A 241 13.15 13.95 5.94
C ASN A 241 13.66 15.36 6.32
N ILE A 242 13.26 16.37 5.53
CA ILE A 242 13.72 17.78 5.66
C ILE A 242 13.59 18.29 7.09
N PHE A 243 12.52 17.91 7.79
CA PHE A 243 12.22 18.38 9.15
C PHE A 243 12.95 17.58 10.23
N ASP A 244 13.76 16.57 9.87
CA ASP A 244 14.41 15.65 10.80
C ASP A 244 13.42 15.02 11.80
N THR A 245 12.23 14.70 11.30
CA THR A 245 11.19 14.10 12.11
C THR A 245 11.61 12.74 12.61
N TYR A 246 11.63 12.56 13.93
CA TYR A 246 11.82 11.23 14.53
C TYR A 246 10.54 10.40 14.39
N TYR A 247 10.65 9.20 13.81
CA TYR A 247 9.54 8.28 13.61
C TYR A 247 10.01 6.83 13.64
N ALA A 248 9.09 5.90 13.82
CA ALA A 248 9.37 4.48 13.69
C ALA A 248 8.46 3.86 12.63
N GLU A 249 9.03 3.08 11.74
CA GLU A 249 8.27 2.35 10.72
C GLU A 249 7.65 1.08 11.31
N GLN A 250 8.40 0.41 12.17
CA GLN A 250 7.97 -0.80 12.85
C GLN A 250 8.20 -0.65 14.36
N SER A 251 7.34 -1.29 15.15
CA SER A 251 7.61 -1.52 16.56
C SER A 251 7.60 -3.02 16.79
N SER A 252 8.47 -3.49 17.68
CA SER A 252 8.44 -4.86 18.18
C SER A 252 8.51 -4.84 19.68
N VAL A 253 7.73 -5.68 20.34
CA VAL A 253 7.97 -6.03 21.72
C VAL A 253 9.01 -7.14 21.72
N ARG A 254 10.28 -6.73 21.79
CA ARG A 254 11.36 -7.69 21.94
C ARG A 254 11.65 -7.85 23.41
N TRP A 255 11.64 -9.08 23.92
CA TRP A 255 12.00 -9.41 25.31
C TRP A 255 11.12 -8.75 26.39
N GLY A 256 9.83 -8.47 26.09
CA GLY A 256 8.90 -7.91 27.07
C GLY A 256 9.12 -6.43 27.40
N ASN A 257 10.03 -5.74 26.72
CA ASN A 257 10.20 -4.30 26.86
C ASN A 257 9.33 -3.57 25.83
N PRO A 258 8.30 -2.84 26.26
CA PRO A 258 7.61 -1.91 25.37
C PRO A 258 8.60 -0.79 25.04
N GLY A 259 8.97 -0.67 23.78
CA GLY A 259 9.81 0.43 23.35
C GLY A 259 10.94 0.09 22.36
N ASP A 260 11.09 -1.17 22.01
CA ASP A 260 11.96 -1.53 20.89
C ASP A 260 11.24 -1.20 19.59
N TRP A 261 11.65 -0.14 18.92
CA TRP A 261 11.18 0.24 17.60
C TRP A 261 12.35 0.37 16.63
N TRP A 262 12.00 0.21 15.39
CA TRP A 262 12.91 0.37 14.28
C TRP A 262 12.77 1.80 13.78
N PRO A 263 13.72 2.69 14.12
CA PRO A 263 13.64 4.08 13.73
C PRO A 263 13.72 4.21 12.22
N GLY A 264 12.89 5.08 11.68
CA GLY A 264 13.06 5.56 10.33
C GLY A 264 14.29 6.43 10.19
N GLN A 265 14.75 6.63 8.97
CA GLN A 265 15.94 7.44 8.70
C GLN A 265 15.69 8.91 9.09
N GLY A 266 16.61 9.50 9.84
CA GLY A 266 16.69 10.93 10.05
C GLY A 266 16.99 11.68 8.76
N ARG A 267 17.09 13.01 8.85
CA ARG A 267 17.45 13.85 7.70
C ARG A 267 18.75 13.38 7.08
N ASN A 268 18.72 13.16 5.77
CA ASN A 268 19.89 12.75 5.01
C ASN A 268 19.95 13.46 3.66
N PHE A 269 21.17 13.54 3.13
CA PHE A 269 21.47 14.26 1.92
C PHE A 269 22.14 13.33 0.90
N ARG A 270 21.81 13.51 -0.37
CA ARG A 270 22.50 12.86 -1.48
C ARG A 270 22.78 13.90 -2.55
N LEU A 271 24.01 13.94 -3.03
CA LEU A 271 24.43 14.75 -4.18
C LEU A 271 25.19 13.85 -5.14
N GLY A 272 24.98 14.01 -6.43
CA GLY A 272 25.68 13.22 -7.44
C GLY A 272 25.67 13.84 -8.81
N LEU A 273 26.46 13.22 -9.67
CA LEU A 273 26.63 13.53 -11.08
C LEU A 273 26.36 12.26 -11.89
N GLU A 274 25.55 12.40 -12.92
CA GLU A 274 25.29 11.36 -13.92
C GLU A 274 25.83 11.81 -15.26
N VAL A 275 26.64 10.96 -15.90
CA VAL A 275 27.20 11.19 -17.22
C VAL A 275 26.81 10.02 -18.12
N THR A 276 26.09 10.32 -19.21
CA THR A 276 25.75 9.33 -20.24
C THR A 276 26.81 9.42 -21.35
N ILE A 277 27.43 8.31 -21.68
CA ILE A 277 28.50 8.20 -22.70
C ILE A 277 27.90 7.71 -24.02
#